data_7f16b46f4b80cff5c182d5748646cd67
#
_entry.id   7f16b46f4b80cff5c182d5748646cd67
#
_cell.length_a   1.000
_cell.length_b   1.000
_cell.length_c   1.000
_cell.angle_alpha   90.00
_cell.angle_beta   90.00
_cell.angle_gamma   90.00
#
_symmetry.space_group_name_H-M   'P 1'
#
loop_
_entity.id
_entity.type
_entity.pdbx_description
1 polymer ?
#
loop_
_entity_poly.entity_id
_entity_poly.type
_entity_poly.pdbx_seq_one_letter_code
_entity_poly.pdbx_strand_id
1 'polypeptide(L)'
;MRAFTEYLIGKKVTGVYVGGSSGECIYQSAAERKAVLEAVIEQAARRITVIAHVACNNTRDSMELAAHAESVGADCIAAIPPIYFHLPDRAVAKYWSDIASAAPNTDFIIYNIPQLAGTGLNSSLLRTMLSVPNVIGVKNSSMPIPDIEMWRDEGAIVFNGPDEQLLSGLAAGAVGGIGGTYAVMPELYERIYALVRAGDIIPARAIQDACCHIIYKMCSGQGNMYAMIKEILRLRGAPDIGSVRAPLYPLQPGDEVIAAACAADIDA
;
A
#
# COMPACT_ATOMS: atom_id res chain seq x y z
N MET A 1 11.47 8.26 10.43
CA MET A 1 10.83 6.96 10.14
C MET A 1 10.68 6.09 11.38
N ARG A 2 11.72 5.84 12.22
CA ARG A 2 11.58 4.99 13.43
C ARG A 2 10.42 5.40 14.34
N ALA A 3 10.33 6.67 14.72
CA ALA A 3 9.24 7.16 15.57
C ALA A 3 7.84 6.97 14.91
N PHE A 4 7.75 7.14 13.58
CA PHE A 4 6.50 6.90 12.87
C PHE A 4 6.13 5.40 12.81
N THR A 5 7.11 4.52 12.63
CA THR A 5 6.89 3.08 12.73
C THR A 5 6.38 2.69 14.12
N GLU A 6 6.97 3.24 15.18
CA GLU A 6 6.49 2.99 16.56
C GLU A 6 5.07 3.51 16.79
N TYR A 7 4.75 4.69 16.26
CA TYR A 7 3.38 5.21 16.30
C TYR A 7 2.38 4.25 15.65
N LEU A 8 2.69 3.71 14.46
CA LEU A 8 1.82 2.76 13.78
C LEU A 8 1.69 1.43 14.54
N ILE A 9 2.77 0.94 15.15
CA ILE A 9 2.72 -0.24 16.03
C ILE A 9 1.80 0.04 17.23
N GLY A 10 1.90 1.23 17.83
CA GLY A 10 1.01 1.67 18.91
C GLY A 10 -0.46 1.74 18.50
N LYS A 11 -0.73 1.99 17.20
CA LYS A 11 -2.05 1.94 16.59
C LYS A 11 -2.52 0.52 16.25
N LYS A 12 -1.72 -0.50 16.54
CA LYS A 12 -2.02 -1.93 16.38
C LYS A 12 -2.21 -2.37 14.93
N VAL A 13 -1.59 -1.68 13.96
CA VAL A 13 -1.57 -2.17 12.59
C VAL A 13 -0.86 -3.54 12.52
N THR A 14 -1.36 -4.44 11.68
CA THR A 14 -0.78 -5.78 11.51
C THR A 14 0.50 -5.78 10.67
N GLY A 15 0.68 -4.76 9.84
CA GLY A 15 1.85 -4.61 9.00
C GLY A 15 1.95 -3.23 8.36
N VAL A 16 3.07 -3.01 7.69
CA VAL A 16 3.34 -1.78 6.93
C VAL A 16 3.84 -2.10 5.53
N TYR A 17 3.41 -1.28 4.55
CA TYR A 17 3.85 -1.35 3.17
C TYR A 17 4.80 -0.18 2.90
N VAL A 18 6.09 -0.43 2.85
CA VAL A 18 7.14 0.58 2.79
C VAL A 18 7.46 0.97 1.36
N GLY A 19 7.52 2.26 1.08
CA GLY A 19 7.91 2.78 -0.23
C GLY A 19 6.90 2.51 -1.34
N GLY A 20 5.61 2.42 -1.04
CA GLY A 20 4.55 2.39 -2.05
C GLY A 20 4.26 3.78 -2.65
N SER A 21 3.12 3.91 -3.34
CA SER A 21 2.70 5.19 -3.95
C SER A 21 2.53 6.28 -2.90
N SER A 22 1.85 6.00 -1.79
CA SER A 22 1.71 6.94 -0.66
C SER A 22 3.01 7.17 0.10
N GLY A 23 3.99 6.27 -0.03
CA GLY A 23 5.36 6.46 0.43
C GLY A 23 6.24 7.27 -0.52
N GLU A 24 5.67 7.80 -1.61
CA GLU A 24 6.34 8.69 -2.56
C GLU A 24 7.60 8.08 -3.22
N CYS A 25 7.61 6.74 -3.40
CA CYS A 25 8.81 6.02 -3.85
C CYS A 25 9.37 6.51 -5.18
N ILE A 26 8.52 7.01 -6.08
CA ILE A 26 8.95 7.49 -7.41
C ILE A 26 9.82 8.77 -7.33
N TYR A 27 9.74 9.49 -6.20
CA TYR A 27 10.51 10.71 -5.94
C TYR A 27 11.68 10.46 -4.98
N GLN A 28 11.99 9.20 -4.68
CA GLN A 28 13.10 8.81 -3.83
C GLN A 28 14.18 8.09 -4.64
N SER A 29 15.43 8.38 -4.34
CA SER A 29 16.56 7.60 -4.84
C SER A 29 16.56 6.18 -4.24
N ALA A 30 17.24 5.24 -4.88
CA ALA A 30 17.42 3.89 -4.33
C ALA A 30 18.09 3.93 -2.94
N ALA A 31 19.04 4.83 -2.72
CA ALA A 31 19.71 5.00 -1.43
C ALA A 31 18.74 5.46 -0.33
N GLU A 32 17.86 6.43 -0.61
CA GLU A 32 16.84 6.86 0.34
C GLU A 32 15.85 5.74 0.66
N ARG A 33 15.40 4.99 -0.36
CA ARG A 33 14.49 3.85 -0.17
C ARG A 33 15.09 2.76 0.71
N LYS A 34 16.39 2.45 0.53
CA LYS A 34 17.12 1.52 1.39
C LYS A 34 17.18 2.02 2.83
N ALA A 35 17.58 3.27 3.04
CA ALA A 35 17.66 3.86 4.38
C ALA A 35 16.30 3.92 5.10
N VAL A 36 15.21 4.19 4.37
CA VAL A 36 13.85 4.15 4.92
C VAL A 36 13.49 2.74 5.34
N LEU A 37 13.74 1.74 4.49
CA LEU A 37 13.43 0.34 4.79
C LEU A 37 14.21 -0.16 6.00
N GLU A 38 15.52 0.09 6.07
CA GLU A 38 16.38 -0.27 7.20
C GLU A 38 15.83 0.31 8.51
N ALA A 39 15.47 1.60 8.51
CA ALA A 39 14.91 2.26 9.69
C ALA A 39 13.56 1.65 10.12
N VAL A 40 12.73 1.21 9.18
CA VAL A 40 11.45 0.55 9.46
C VAL A 40 11.67 -0.86 9.99
N ILE A 41 12.52 -1.67 9.35
CA ILE A 41 12.83 -3.04 9.78
C ILE A 41 13.42 -3.05 11.19
N GLU A 42 14.42 -2.20 11.44
CA GLU A 42 15.04 -2.08 12.76
C GLU A 42 14.00 -1.74 13.84
N GLN A 43 13.11 -0.76 13.57
CA GLN A 43 12.10 -0.36 14.55
C GLN A 43 10.96 -1.38 14.67
N ALA A 44 10.55 -2.01 13.57
CA ALA A 44 9.51 -3.04 13.60
C ALA A 44 9.93 -4.21 14.48
N ALA A 45 11.20 -4.61 14.43
CA ALA A 45 11.79 -5.67 15.27
C ALA A 45 10.91 -6.94 15.27
N ARG A 46 10.38 -7.33 14.11
CA ARG A 46 9.45 -8.45 13.90
C ARG A 46 8.13 -8.38 14.67
N ARG A 47 7.74 -7.20 15.19
CA ARG A 47 6.45 -6.99 15.87
C ARG A 47 5.27 -6.86 14.91
N ILE A 48 5.52 -6.45 13.67
CA ILE A 48 4.55 -6.29 12.59
C ILE A 48 5.18 -6.76 11.28
N THR A 49 4.34 -7.16 10.32
CA THR A 49 4.80 -7.53 8.97
C THR A 49 5.31 -6.30 8.20
N VAL A 50 6.45 -6.44 7.53
CA VAL A 50 7.02 -5.39 6.69
C VAL A 50 7.08 -5.85 5.24
N ILE A 51 6.27 -5.24 4.37
CA ILE A 51 6.29 -5.44 2.92
C ILE A 51 7.08 -4.31 2.29
N ALA A 52 8.16 -4.61 1.57
CA ALA A 52 8.98 -3.62 0.89
C ALA A 52 8.59 -3.48 -0.59
N HIS A 53 8.14 -2.32 -1.01
CA HIS A 53 7.96 -2.04 -2.44
C HIS A 53 9.32 -1.77 -3.06
N VAL A 54 9.69 -2.54 -4.10
CA VAL A 54 11.03 -2.53 -4.69
C VAL A 54 11.06 -2.08 -6.16
N ALA A 55 9.90 -1.77 -6.75
CA ALA A 55 9.84 -1.40 -8.17
C ALA A 55 10.56 -0.09 -8.48
N CYS A 56 11.33 -0.12 -9.56
CA CYS A 56 11.87 1.02 -10.31
C CYS A 56 11.51 0.83 -11.79
N ASN A 57 11.65 1.89 -12.62
CA ASN A 57 11.40 1.76 -14.06
C ASN A 57 12.46 0.92 -14.80
N ASN A 58 13.57 0.63 -14.15
CA ASN A 58 14.59 -0.29 -14.71
C ASN A 58 14.72 -1.53 -13.83
N THR A 59 14.96 -2.66 -14.47
CA THR A 59 15.04 -3.97 -13.82
C THR A 59 16.22 -4.07 -12.84
N ARG A 60 17.37 -3.50 -13.19
CA ARG A 60 18.59 -3.59 -12.36
C ARG A 60 18.40 -2.97 -10.99
N ASP A 61 17.86 -1.75 -10.92
CA ASP A 61 17.66 -1.05 -9.65
C ASP A 61 16.57 -1.75 -8.83
N SER A 62 15.54 -2.31 -9.50
CA SER A 62 14.51 -3.11 -8.82
C SER A 62 15.07 -4.38 -8.20
N MET A 63 15.93 -5.10 -8.91
CA MET A 63 16.64 -6.29 -8.40
C MET A 63 17.55 -5.91 -7.23
N GLU A 64 18.25 -4.78 -7.31
CA GLU A 64 19.12 -4.29 -6.24
C GLU A 64 18.32 -3.97 -4.97
N LEU A 65 17.15 -3.34 -5.11
CA LEU A 65 16.26 -3.07 -3.99
C LEU A 65 15.65 -4.36 -3.42
N ALA A 66 15.33 -5.35 -4.26
CA ALA A 66 14.81 -6.64 -3.81
C ALA A 66 15.86 -7.42 -3.01
N ALA A 67 17.09 -7.55 -3.53
CA ALA A 67 18.18 -8.18 -2.81
C ALA A 67 18.49 -7.47 -1.48
N HIS A 68 18.47 -6.14 -1.47
CA HIS A 68 18.63 -5.38 -0.24
C HIS A 68 17.49 -5.66 0.75
N ALA A 69 16.21 -5.67 0.30
CA ALA A 69 15.07 -5.95 1.16
C ALA A 69 15.18 -7.34 1.82
N GLU A 70 15.58 -8.37 1.07
CA GLU A 70 15.86 -9.69 1.62
C GLU A 70 17.01 -9.64 2.65
N SER A 71 18.10 -8.96 2.33
CA SER A 71 19.28 -8.90 3.20
C SER A 71 19.03 -8.24 4.55
N VAL A 72 18.08 -7.27 4.62
CA VAL A 72 17.71 -6.58 5.86
C VAL A 72 16.53 -7.24 6.57
N GLY A 73 15.96 -8.31 6.00
CA GLY A 73 14.92 -9.13 6.63
C GLY A 73 13.50 -8.59 6.48
N ALA A 74 13.16 -8.01 5.33
CA ALA A 74 11.76 -7.75 4.98
C ALA A 74 10.99 -9.07 4.88
N ASP A 75 9.75 -9.09 5.37
CA ASP A 75 8.92 -10.30 5.33
C ASP A 75 8.41 -10.59 3.91
N CYS A 76 8.24 -9.56 3.11
CA CYS A 76 7.76 -9.68 1.74
C CYS A 76 8.28 -8.51 0.89
N ILE A 77 8.43 -8.73 -0.40
CA ILE A 77 8.66 -7.66 -1.39
C ILE A 77 7.43 -7.49 -2.28
N ALA A 78 7.28 -6.30 -2.88
CA ALA A 78 6.22 -6.06 -3.83
C ALA A 78 6.68 -5.12 -4.96
N ALA A 79 6.10 -5.26 -6.15
CA ALA A 79 6.45 -4.42 -7.29
C ALA A 79 5.26 -4.12 -8.20
N ILE A 80 5.07 -2.83 -8.56
CA ILE A 80 4.27 -2.44 -9.73
C ILE A 80 5.03 -2.82 -11.01
N PRO A 81 4.37 -2.95 -12.17
CA PRO A 81 5.08 -3.01 -13.44
C PRO A 81 5.79 -1.67 -13.71
N PRO A 82 6.79 -1.63 -14.61
CA PRO A 82 7.38 -0.37 -15.06
C PRO A 82 6.31 0.57 -15.63
N ILE A 83 6.40 1.84 -15.26
CA ILE A 83 5.47 2.89 -15.71
C ILE A 83 6.00 3.61 -16.94
N TYR A 84 5.16 4.40 -17.62
CA TYR A 84 5.40 5.22 -18.78
C TYR A 84 5.21 4.48 -20.12
N PHE A 85 5.84 3.34 -20.33
CA PHE A 85 5.60 2.53 -21.52
C PHE A 85 4.63 1.39 -21.24
N HIS A 86 3.64 1.18 -22.11
CA HIS A 86 2.75 0.02 -22.06
C HIS A 86 3.49 -1.22 -22.53
N LEU A 87 4.05 -1.96 -21.58
CA LEU A 87 4.81 -3.16 -21.89
C LEU A 87 3.88 -4.37 -22.14
N PRO A 88 4.24 -5.27 -23.06
CA PRO A 88 3.50 -6.53 -23.24
C PRO A 88 3.70 -7.45 -22.02
N ASP A 89 2.72 -8.33 -21.76
CA ASP A 89 2.71 -9.25 -20.61
C ASP A 89 4.03 -10.01 -20.42
N ARG A 90 4.63 -10.49 -21.53
CA ARG A 90 5.91 -11.20 -21.49
C ARG A 90 7.06 -10.36 -20.91
N ALA A 91 7.06 -9.06 -21.15
CA ALA A 91 8.09 -8.15 -20.63
C ALA A 91 7.84 -7.84 -19.16
N VAL A 92 6.57 -7.67 -18.76
CA VAL A 92 6.16 -7.50 -17.37
C VAL A 92 6.49 -8.76 -16.56
N ALA A 93 6.14 -9.95 -17.08
CA ALA A 93 6.46 -11.22 -16.45
C ALA A 93 7.97 -11.39 -16.24
N LYS A 94 8.77 -11.07 -17.28
CA LYS A 94 10.23 -11.13 -17.15
C LYS A 94 10.74 -10.17 -16.08
N TYR A 95 10.25 -8.92 -16.05
CA TYR A 95 10.65 -7.92 -15.05
C TYR A 95 10.34 -8.41 -13.62
N TRP A 96 9.16 -8.93 -13.37
CA TRP A 96 8.81 -9.45 -12.04
C TRP A 96 9.58 -10.73 -11.68
N SER A 97 9.83 -11.62 -12.67
CA SER A 97 10.64 -12.82 -12.43
C SER A 97 12.10 -12.49 -12.10
N ASP A 98 12.67 -11.47 -12.74
CA ASP A 98 14.01 -10.99 -12.43
C ASP A 98 14.08 -10.44 -10.99
N ILE A 99 13.07 -9.66 -10.57
CA ILE A 99 12.96 -9.15 -9.19
C ILE A 99 12.82 -10.31 -8.20
N ALA A 100 11.93 -11.26 -8.46
CA ALA A 100 11.71 -12.42 -7.61
C ALA A 100 12.99 -13.24 -7.45
N SER A 101 13.77 -13.40 -8.52
CA SER A 101 15.05 -14.14 -8.50
C SER A 101 16.15 -13.44 -7.70
N ALA A 102 16.06 -12.11 -7.52
CA ALA A 102 17.01 -11.34 -6.72
C ALA A 102 16.76 -11.44 -5.20
N ALA A 103 15.59 -11.94 -4.80
CA ALA A 103 15.21 -12.18 -3.41
C ALA A 103 14.49 -13.54 -3.29
N PRO A 104 15.19 -14.65 -3.54
CA PRO A 104 14.56 -15.97 -3.72
C PRO A 104 13.97 -16.56 -2.42
N ASN A 105 14.37 -16.06 -1.26
CA ASN A 105 13.89 -16.53 0.04
C ASN A 105 12.85 -15.58 0.67
N THR A 106 12.42 -14.56 -0.09
CA THR A 106 11.44 -13.57 0.36
C THR A 106 10.19 -13.66 -0.49
N ASP A 107 9.02 -13.73 0.13
CA ASP A 107 7.73 -13.74 -0.58
C ASP A 107 7.58 -12.50 -1.47
N PHE A 108 6.93 -12.67 -2.62
CA PHE A 108 6.69 -11.59 -3.56
C PHE A 108 5.20 -11.42 -3.83
N ILE A 109 4.71 -10.19 -3.69
CA ILE A 109 3.35 -9.77 -4.00
C ILE A 109 3.37 -8.85 -5.23
N ILE A 110 2.64 -9.21 -6.27
CA ILE A 110 2.41 -8.34 -7.43
C ILE A 110 1.58 -7.15 -6.97
N TYR A 111 2.01 -5.93 -7.31
CA TYR A 111 1.19 -4.75 -7.08
C TYR A 111 0.47 -4.35 -8.36
N ASN A 112 -0.82 -4.71 -8.45
CA ASN A 112 -1.70 -4.35 -9.56
C ASN A 112 -2.36 -3.00 -9.30
N ILE A 113 -1.95 -1.97 -10.04
CA ILE A 113 -2.50 -0.60 -9.98
C ILE A 113 -2.56 0.00 -11.40
N PRO A 114 -3.46 -0.46 -12.26
CA PRO A 114 -3.49 -0.09 -13.67
C PRO A 114 -3.67 1.41 -13.92
N GLN A 115 -4.35 2.12 -13.02
CA GLN A 115 -4.58 3.56 -13.13
C GLN A 115 -3.27 4.39 -13.10
N LEU A 116 -2.24 3.91 -12.38
CA LEU A 116 -0.94 4.57 -12.29
C LEU A 116 0.12 3.89 -13.15
N ALA A 117 0.03 2.57 -13.30
CA ALA A 117 1.03 1.81 -14.05
C ALA A 117 0.77 1.79 -15.56
N GLY A 118 -0.48 2.09 -15.99
CA GLY A 118 -0.88 2.00 -17.40
C GLY A 118 -0.95 0.57 -17.94
N THR A 119 -0.64 -0.43 -17.12
CA THR A 119 -0.69 -1.86 -17.43
C THR A 119 -1.40 -2.58 -16.30
N GLY A 120 -2.40 -3.40 -16.63
CA GLY A 120 -3.18 -4.19 -15.67
C GLY A 120 -2.78 -5.67 -15.68
N LEU A 121 -3.01 -6.33 -14.55
CA LEU A 121 -2.91 -7.77 -14.41
C LEU A 121 -4.09 -8.45 -15.15
N ASN A 122 -3.82 -9.61 -15.72
CA ASN A 122 -4.83 -10.53 -16.27
C ASN A 122 -4.53 -11.96 -15.80
N SER A 123 -5.49 -12.88 -15.96
CA SER A 123 -5.35 -14.26 -15.47
C SER A 123 -4.18 -15.01 -16.11
N SER A 124 -3.85 -14.76 -17.37
CA SER A 124 -2.71 -15.41 -18.03
C SER A 124 -1.39 -14.97 -17.42
N LEU A 125 -1.22 -13.66 -17.23
CA LEU A 125 -0.03 -13.09 -16.59
C LEU A 125 0.08 -13.54 -15.13
N LEU A 126 -1.02 -13.54 -14.39
CA LEU A 126 -1.03 -14.01 -13.01
C LEU A 126 -0.61 -15.48 -12.89
N ARG A 127 -1.21 -16.39 -13.69
CA ARG A 127 -0.80 -17.81 -13.72
C ARG A 127 0.66 -17.99 -14.05
N THR A 128 1.19 -17.21 -15.01
CA THR A 128 2.62 -17.21 -15.32
C THR A 128 3.45 -16.84 -14.10
N MET A 129 3.03 -15.82 -13.38
CA MET A 129 3.78 -15.36 -12.20
C MET A 129 3.65 -16.31 -11.00
N LEU A 130 2.48 -16.90 -10.76
CA LEU A 130 2.28 -17.90 -9.70
C LEU A 130 3.09 -19.19 -9.91
N SER A 131 3.65 -19.41 -11.11
CA SER A 131 4.62 -20.50 -11.33
C SER A 131 6.03 -20.18 -10.80
N VAL A 132 6.31 -18.93 -10.42
CA VAL A 132 7.56 -18.53 -9.76
C VAL A 132 7.42 -18.81 -8.26
N PRO A 133 8.32 -19.60 -7.65
CA PRO A 133 8.10 -20.21 -6.33
C PRO A 133 7.79 -19.23 -5.19
N ASN A 134 8.37 -18.03 -5.21
CA ASN A 134 8.16 -17.04 -4.16
C ASN A 134 7.10 -15.97 -4.49
N VAL A 135 6.40 -16.09 -5.63
CA VAL A 135 5.26 -15.22 -5.93
C VAL A 135 4.01 -15.81 -5.29
N ILE A 136 3.47 -15.14 -4.29
CA ILE A 136 2.38 -15.67 -3.46
C ILE A 136 1.05 -14.95 -3.65
N GLY A 137 1.03 -13.76 -4.24
CA GLY A 137 -0.23 -13.01 -4.27
C GLY A 137 -0.19 -11.68 -4.97
N VAL A 138 -1.27 -10.94 -4.76
CA VAL A 138 -1.55 -9.66 -5.41
C VAL A 138 -2.04 -8.64 -4.38
N LYS A 139 -1.42 -7.45 -4.36
CA LYS A 139 -2.08 -6.25 -3.86
C LYS A 139 -2.89 -5.65 -5.01
N ASN A 140 -4.20 -5.76 -4.95
CA ASN A 140 -5.09 -5.35 -6.04
C ASN A 140 -5.66 -3.96 -5.82
N SER A 141 -5.16 -2.98 -6.57
CA SER A 141 -5.67 -1.61 -6.59
C SER A 141 -6.44 -1.27 -7.88
N SER A 142 -6.84 -2.29 -8.66
CA SER A 142 -7.87 -2.09 -9.68
C SER A 142 -9.23 -1.82 -9.02
N MET A 143 -10.11 -1.11 -9.70
CA MET A 143 -11.42 -0.73 -9.14
C MET A 143 -12.47 -1.86 -9.19
N PRO A 144 -12.49 -2.77 -10.17
CA PRO A 144 -13.48 -3.84 -10.23
C PRO A 144 -13.31 -4.84 -9.07
N ILE A 145 -14.35 -5.02 -8.26
CA ILE A 145 -14.36 -6.05 -7.18
C ILE A 145 -14.18 -7.47 -7.72
N PRO A 146 -14.77 -7.86 -8.88
CA PRO A 146 -14.56 -9.19 -9.45
C PRO A 146 -13.09 -9.56 -9.70
N ASP A 147 -12.19 -8.59 -9.85
CA ASP A 147 -10.75 -8.87 -9.98
C ASP A 147 -10.21 -9.57 -8.72
N ILE A 148 -10.70 -9.23 -7.53
CA ILE A 148 -10.29 -9.87 -6.28
C ILE A 148 -10.70 -11.35 -6.27
N GLU A 149 -11.93 -11.66 -6.71
CA GLU A 149 -12.41 -13.03 -6.83
C GLU A 149 -11.59 -13.82 -7.85
N MET A 150 -11.33 -13.21 -9.01
CA MET A 150 -10.53 -13.86 -10.06
C MET A 150 -9.12 -14.20 -9.58
N TRP A 151 -8.44 -13.25 -8.92
CA TRP A 151 -7.08 -13.51 -8.42
C TRP A 151 -7.05 -14.56 -7.31
N ARG A 152 -8.03 -14.54 -6.41
CA ARG A 152 -8.21 -15.55 -5.37
C ARG A 152 -8.45 -16.95 -5.97
N ASP A 153 -9.32 -17.05 -6.96
CA ASP A 153 -9.68 -18.31 -7.61
C ASP A 153 -8.51 -18.92 -8.42
N GLU A 154 -7.56 -18.08 -8.86
CA GLU A 154 -6.27 -18.54 -9.41
C GLU A 154 -5.27 -19.01 -8.33
N GLY A 155 -5.63 -18.92 -7.05
CA GLY A 155 -4.80 -19.36 -5.92
C GLY A 155 -3.92 -18.28 -5.29
N ALA A 156 -4.06 -17.02 -5.69
CA ALA A 156 -3.29 -15.92 -5.11
C ALA A 156 -3.83 -15.48 -3.74
N ILE A 157 -2.95 -15.09 -2.83
CA ILE A 157 -3.31 -14.26 -1.68
C ILE A 157 -3.62 -12.86 -2.20
N VAL A 158 -4.80 -12.30 -1.88
CA VAL A 158 -5.21 -11.00 -2.41
C VAL A 158 -5.40 -9.99 -1.29
N PHE A 159 -4.73 -8.84 -1.41
CA PHE A 159 -4.99 -7.66 -0.58
C PHE A 159 -5.82 -6.65 -1.35
N ASN A 160 -6.87 -6.11 -0.72
CA ASN A 160 -7.64 -5.00 -1.25
C ASN A 160 -6.80 -3.71 -1.24
N GLY A 161 -6.74 -3.01 -2.36
CA GLY A 161 -5.97 -1.77 -2.50
C GLY A 161 -6.77 -0.49 -2.33
N PRO A 162 -7.93 -0.31 -3.00
CA PRO A 162 -8.75 0.90 -2.84
C PRO A 162 -9.36 0.97 -1.44
N ASP A 163 -9.07 2.06 -0.73
CA ASP A 163 -9.46 2.27 0.67
C ASP A 163 -10.99 2.33 0.83
N GLU A 164 -11.67 2.88 -0.18
CA GLU A 164 -13.12 3.02 -0.25
C GLU A 164 -13.87 1.70 -0.43
N GLN A 165 -13.15 0.60 -0.68
CA GLN A 165 -13.73 -0.69 -1.03
C GLN A 165 -13.32 -1.83 -0.06
N LEU A 166 -12.73 -1.53 1.10
CA LEU A 166 -12.23 -2.59 2.00
C LEU A 166 -13.31 -3.61 2.34
N LEU A 167 -14.51 -3.17 2.73
CA LEU A 167 -15.63 -4.04 3.01
C LEU A 167 -15.93 -4.99 1.85
N SER A 168 -16.08 -4.44 0.64
CA SER A 168 -16.39 -5.21 -0.57
C SER A 168 -15.25 -6.17 -0.94
N GLY A 169 -14.00 -5.69 -0.81
CA GLY A 169 -12.83 -6.51 -1.05
C GLY A 169 -12.73 -7.70 -0.11
N LEU A 170 -12.99 -7.51 1.19
CA LEU A 170 -13.02 -8.58 2.18
C LEU A 170 -14.16 -9.57 1.91
N ALA A 171 -15.34 -9.08 1.51
CA ALA A 171 -16.47 -9.92 1.14
C ALA A 171 -16.18 -10.75 -0.12
N ALA A 172 -15.40 -10.21 -1.07
CA ALA A 172 -14.93 -10.93 -2.25
C ALA A 172 -13.77 -11.90 -1.98
N GLY A 173 -13.22 -11.92 -0.75
CA GLY A 173 -12.20 -12.87 -0.32
C GLY A 173 -10.79 -12.31 -0.22
N ALA A 174 -10.61 -10.98 -0.23
CA ALA A 174 -9.33 -10.40 0.17
C ALA A 174 -8.99 -10.75 1.62
N VAL A 175 -7.70 -11.01 1.89
CA VAL A 175 -7.24 -11.37 3.24
C VAL A 175 -7.04 -10.16 4.15
N GLY A 176 -7.03 -8.97 3.58
CA GLY A 176 -6.84 -7.69 4.28
C GLY A 176 -6.79 -6.54 3.30
N GLY A 177 -6.42 -5.35 3.77
CA GLY A 177 -6.28 -4.16 2.96
C GLY A 177 -4.91 -3.50 3.11
N ILE A 178 -4.42 -2.91 2.03
CA ILE A 178 -3.19 -2.12 2.00
C ILE A 178 -3.48 -0.85 1.20
N GLY A 179 -3.62 0.29 1.84
CA GLY A 179 -4.00 1.53 1.18
C GLY A 179 -3.36 2.78 1.76
N GLY A 180 -3.61 3.93 1.14
CA GLY A 180 -2.98 5.19 1.45
C GLY A 180 -3.45 5.81 2.76
N THR A 181 -4.72 5.63 3.12
CA THR A 181 -5.34 6.25 4.31
C THR A 181 -5.30 5.35 5.55
N TYR A 182 -4.80 4.13 5.44
CA TYR A 182 -4.73 3.19 6.57
C TYR A 182 -3.88 3.73 7.73
N ALA A 183 -2.83 4.50 7.44
CA ALA A 183 -2.00 5.09 8.48
C ALA A 183 -2.73 6.21 9.27
N VAL A 184 -3.71 6.86 8.63
CA VAL A 184 -4.43 8.02 9.17
C VAL A 184 -5.59 7.61 10.09
N MET A 185 -6.30 6.55 9.70
CA MET A 185 -7.49 6.05 10.40
C MET A 185 -7.49 4.52 10.54
N PRO A 186 -6.40 3.94 11.08
CA PRO A 186 -6.27 2.48 11.18
C PRO A 186 -7.38 1.85 12.02
N GLU A 187 -7.86 2.54 13.04
CA GLU A 187 -8.91 2.08 13.95
C GLU A 187 -10.22 1.77 13.22
N LEU A 188 -10.56 2.57 12.19
CA LEU A 188 -11.77 2.38 11.39
C LEU A 188 -11.64 1.14 10.50
N TYR A 189 -10.49 0.96 9.84
CA TYR A 189 -10.26 -0.20 8.98
C TYR A 189 -10.14 -1.50 9.77
N GLU A 190 -9.46 -1.50 10.90
CA GLU A 190 -9.42 -2.64 11.81
C GLU A 190 -10.85 -3.02 12.29
N ARG A 191 -11.68 -2.03 12.57
CA ARG A 191 -13.08 -2.27 12.94
C ARG A 191 -13.90 -2.87 11.80
N ILE A 192 -13.74 -2.36 10.56
CA ILE A 192 -14.37 -2.95 9.37
C ILE A 192 -13.93 -4.42 9.24
N TYR A 193 -12.62 -4.68 9.32
CA TYR A 193 -12.06 -6.02 9.22
C TYR A 193 -12.68 -6.98 10.26
N ALA A 194 -12.69 -6.57 11.52
CA ALA A 194 -13.24 -7.39 12.60
C ALA A 194 -14.73 -7.69 12.41
N LEU A 195 -15.54 -6.69 12.02
CA LEU A 195 -16.97 -6.85 11.79
C LEU A 195 -17.26 -7.76 10.60
N VAL A 196 -16.52 -7.62 9.49
CA VAL A 196 -16.68 -8.52 8.34
C VAL A 196 -16.34 -9.98 8.72
N ARG A 197 -15.26 -10.17 9.49
CA ARG A 197 -14.89 -11.52 9.98
C ARG A 197 -15.93 -12.11 10.92
N ALA A 198 -16.68 -11.27 11.64
CA ALA A 198 -17.80 -11.70 12.49
C ALA A 198 -19.12 -11.91 11.71
N GLY A 199 -19.21 -11.51 10.45
CA GLY A 199 -20.43 -11.52 9.65
C GLY A 199 -21.34 -10.30 9.84
N ASP A 200 -20.89 -9.31 10.57
CA ASP A 200 -21.64 -8.08 10.93
C ASP A 200 -21.53 -7.02 9.83
N ILE A 201 -22.10 -7.30 8.67
CA ILE A 201 -21.94 -6.46 7.46
C ILE A 201 -22.58 -5.08 7.59
N ILE A 202 -23.73 -4.95 8.25
CA ILE A 202 -24.45 -3.66 8.36
C ILE A 202 -23.62 -2.62 9.14
N PRO A 203 -23.11 -2.90 10.36
CA PRO A 203 -22.23 -1.94 11.04
C PRO A 203 -20.89 -1.74 10.31
N ALA A 204 -20.34 -2.77 9.65
CA ALA A 204 -19.12 -2.60 8.84
C ALA A 204 -19.34 -1.61 7.70
N ARG A 205 -20.51 -1.65 7.04
CA ARG A 205 -20.87 -0.71 5.98
C ARG A 205 -20.94 0.72 6.49
N ALA A 206 -21.56 0.95 7.64
CA ALA A 206 -21.66 2.29 8.21
C ALA A 206 -20.26 2.92 8.44
N ILE A 207 -19.29 2.12 8.89
CA ILE A 207 -17.90 2.57 9.06
C ILE A 207 -17.23 2.81 7.70
N GLN A 208 -17.44 1.91 6.73
CA GLN A 208 -16.91 2.10 5.37
C GLN A 208 -17.45 3.38 4.72
N ASP A 209 -18.74 3.68 4.89
CA ASP A 209 -19.35 4.92 4.40
C ASP A 209 -18.70 6.15 5.07
N ALA A 210 -18.44 6.10 6.37
CA ALA A 210 -17.72 7.16 7.08
C ALA A 210 -16.29 7.34 6.52
N CYS A 211 -15.54 6.23 6.30
CA CYS A 211 -14.22 6.29 5.67
C CYS A 211 -14.27 6.95 4.29
N CYS A 212 -15.25 6.60 3.45
CA CYS A 212 -15.43 7.21 2.13
C CYS A 212 -15.67 8.72 2.24
N HIS A 213 -16.55 9.17 3.15
CA HIS A 213 -16.81 10.60 3.35
C HIS A 213 -15.55 11.35 3.81
N ILE A 214 -14.76 10.76 4.70
CA ILE A 214 -13.49 11.34 5.15
C ILE A 214 -12.49 11.43 3.99
N ILE A 215 -12.36 10.38 3.18
CA ILE A 215 -11.49 10.37 1.99
C ILE A 215 -11.89 11.45 0.99
N TYR A 216 -13.19 11.55 0.67
CA TYR A 216 -13.66 12.59 -0.26
C TYR A 216 -13.44 14.01 0.30
N LYS A 217 -13.58 14.19 1.62
CA LYS A 217 -13.23 15.45 2.29
C LYS A 217 -11.73 15.73 2.18
N MET A 218 -10.84 14.76 2.41
CA MET A 218 -9.39 14.92 2.19
C MET A 218 -9.08 15.34 0.75
N CYS A 219 -9.74 14.72 -0.23
CA CYS A 219 -9.55 15.00 -1.64
C CYS A 219 -10.12 16.36 -2.09
N SER A 220 -10.92 17.05 -1.28
CA SER A 220 -11.44 18.39 -1.58
C SER A 220 -10.42 19.50 -1.36
N GLY A 221 -9.29 19.23 -0.73
CA GLY A 221 -8.18 20.16 -0.57
C GLY A 221 -7.51 20.53 -1.90
N GLN A 222 -6.77 21.62 -1.91
CA GLN A 222 -6.04 22.10 -3.09
C GLN A 222 -4.64 21.47 -3.20
N GLY A 223 -4.05 21.07 -2.08
CA GLY A 223 -2.79 20.34 -2.04
C GLY A 223 -2.97 18.86 -2.41
N ASN A 224 -1.84 18.16 -2.55
CA ASN A 224 -1.87 16.73 -2.79
C ASN A 224 -2.46 15.97 -1.60
N MET A 225 -3.24 14.91 -1.86
CA MET A 225 -3.85 14.08 -0.80
C MET A 225 -2.83 13.56 0.22
N TYR A 226 -1.60 13.24 -0.19
CA TYR A 226 -0.57 12.78 0.76
C TYR A 226 -0.08 13.91 1.68
N ALA A 227 -0.11 15.17 1.22
CA ALA A 227 0.14 16.32 2.10
C ALA A 227 -0.96 16.45 3.18
N MET A 228 -2.22 16.26 2.76
CA MET A 228 -3.38 16.23 3.68
C MET A 228 -3.24 15.11 4.71
N ILE A 229 -2.91 13.89 4.27
CA ILE A 229 -2.66 12.73 5.14
C ILE A 229 -1.59 13.04 6.20
N LYS A 230 -0.46 13.63 5.80
CA LYS A 230 0.63 13.97 6.73
C LYS A 230 0.18 15.00 7.77
N GLU A 231 -0.61 15.98 7.40
CA GLU A 231 -1.14 16.97 8.33
C GLU A 231 -2.15 16.35 9.32
N ILE A 232 -3.06 15.50 8.83
CA ILE A 232 -3.99 14.79 9.71
C ILE A 232 -3.23 13.90 10.70
N LEU A 233 -2.20 13.18 10.25
CA LEU A 233 -1.34 12.39 11.12
C LEU A 233 -0.72 13.25 12.23
N ARG A 234 -0.18 14.42 11.87
CA ARG A 234 0.39 15.38 12.83
C ARG A 234 -0.65 15.84 13.85
N LEU A 235 -1.86 16.20 13.40
CA LEU A 235 -2.97 16.61 14.27
C LEU A 235 -3.42 15.49 15.22
N ARG A 236 -3.31 14.23 14.78
CA ARG A 236 -3.64 13.04 15.58
C ARG A 236 -2.45 12.52 16.42
N GLY A 237 -1.40 13.32 16.59
CA GLY A 237 -0.28 13.04 17.48
C GLY A 237 0.80 12.11 16.89
N ALA A 238 0.80 11.88 15.59
CA ALA A 238 1.92 11.21 14.93
C ALA A 238 3.17 12.12 14.96
N PRO A 239 4.37 11.54 14.93
CA PRO A 239 5.59 12.31 14.72
C PRO A 239 5.53 13.09 13.41
N ASP A 240 6.11 14.28 13.38
CA ASP A 240 6.26 15.06 12.16
C ASP A 240 7.14 14.27 11.16
N ILE A 241 6.56 13.94 10.03
CA ILE A 241 7.22 13.24 8.92
C ILE A 241 7.49 14.16 7.72
N GLY A 242 7.38 15.47 7.93
CA GLY A 242 7.61 16.51 6.93
C GLY A 242 6.49 16.65 5.90
N SER A 243 6.74 17.47 4.90
CA SER A 243 5.82 17.68 3.77
C SER A 243 5.98 16.58 2.69
N VAL A 244 5.21 16.69 1.62
CA VAL A 244 5.38 15.85 0.43
C VAL A 244 6.62 16.25 -0.36
N ARG A 245 7.18 15.31 -1.11
CA ARG A 245 8.32 15.56 -2.01
C ARG A 245 7.85 16.24 -3.30
N ALA A 246 8.63 17.20 -3.77
CA ALA A 246 8.39 17.75 -5.10
C ALA A 246 8.51 16.64 -6.18
N PRO A 247 7.67 16.67 -7.21
CA PRO A 247 6.74 17.73 -7.61
C PRO A 247 5.33 17.65 -6.99
N LEU A 248 5.09 16.81 -5.98
CA LEU A 248 3.79 16.79 -5.31
C LEU A 248 3.54 18.15 -4.65
N TYR A 249 2.30 18.62 -4.78
CA TYR A 249 1.92 19.95 -4.33
C TYR A 249 1.64 19.95 -2.83
N PRO A 250 2.33 20.77 -2.02
CA PRO A 250 2.11 20.79 -0.56
C PRO A 250 0.74 21.37 -0.22
N LEU A 251 0.39 21.36 1.06
CA LEU A 251 -0.83 22.01 1.56
C LEU A 251 -0.90 23.46 1.11
N GLN A 252 -2.10 23.91 0.78
CA GLN A 252 -2.41 25.27 0.39
C GLN A 252 -3.22 25.97 1.49
N PRO A 253 -3.27 27.32 1.50
CA PRO A 253 -4.06 28.05 2.47
C PRO A 253 -5.51 27.57 2.50
N GLY A 254 -5.98 27.18 3.69
CA GLY A 254 -7.31 26.63 3.91
C GLY A 254 -7.37 25.10 4.01
N ASP A 255 -6.37 24.40 3.51
CA ASP A 255 -6.31 22.93 3.60
C ASP A 255 -6.20 22.46 5.06
N GLU A 256 -5.57 23.25 5.94
CA GLU A 256 -5.45 22.95 7.37
C GLU A 256 -6.82 22.85 8.05
N VAL A 257 -7.82 23.64 7.59
CA VAL A 257 -9.19 23.57 8.10
C VAL A 257 -9.84 22.24 7.70
N ILE A 258 -9.59 21.80 6.45
CA ILE A 258 -10.07 20.51 5.96
C ILE A 258 -9.40 19.37 6.74
N ALA A 259 -8.09 19.44 6.93
CA ALA A 259 -7.34 18.44 7.69
C ALA A 259 -7.85 18.31 9.14
N ALA A 260 -8.10 19.45 9.80
CA ALA A 260 -8.64 19.46 11.16
C ALA A 260 -10.07 18.86 11.22
N ALA A 261 -10.92 19.16 10.23
CA ALA A 261 -12.24 18.56 10.13
C ALA A 261 -12.16 17.04 9.91
N CYS A 262 -11.25 16.56 9.04
CA CYS A 262 -11.02 15.13 8.84
C CYS A 262 -10.53 14.45 10.13
N ALA A 263 -9.59 15.07 10.85
CA ALA A 263 -9.09 14.52 12.12
C ALA A 263 -10.24 14.38 13.14
N ALA A 264 -11.11 15.40 13.25
CA ALA A 264 -12.26 15.35 14.13
C ALA A 264 -13.27 14.25 13.74
N ASP A 265 -13.53 14.07 12.44
CA ASP A 265 -14.43 13.01 11.96
C ASP A 265 -13.87 11.60 12.22
N ILE A 266 -12.54 11.43 12.19
CA ILE A 266 -11.91 10.14 12.49
C ILE A 266 -12.03 9.80 13.98
N ASP A 267 -11.97 10.81 14.85
CA ASP A 267 -11.98 10.64 16.30
C ASP A 267 -13.43 10.59 16.89
N ALA A 268 -14.46 10.84 16.07
CA ALA A 268 -15.87 10.81 16.47
C ALA A 268 -16.46 9.38 16.45
#